data_33f73a031ec0a65da4745e8c60e080c8
#
_entry.id   33f73a031ec0a65da4745e8c60e080c8
#
_cell.length_a   1.000
_cell.length_b   1.000
_cell.length_c   1.000
_cell.angle_alpha   90.00
_cell.angle_beta   90.00
_cell.angle_gamma   90.00
#
_symmetry.space_group_name_H-M   'P 1'
#
loop_
_entity.id
_entity.type
_entity.pdbx_description
1 polymer ?
#
loop_
_entity_poly.entity_id
_entity_poly.type
_entity_poly.pdbx_seq_one_letter_code
_entity_poly.pdbx_strand_id
1 'polypeptide(L)'
;MRKTTDRADSRGKRQLKIGDVILENNVILAPMAGVTDLPFRVICKEQGAGLLCMEMVSAKAVHFQNKNTEALMEIHPEEMPVSLQLFGSEPDIMAEAAAHIADRPFAILDINMGCPVPKVANNREGSALMKNPALAGAIIQAVSHAVKKPVTVKIRKGFDDNSVNAVEIARIAEENGAAAVAVHGRTREQYYSGRADWDIIRQVKEAVRIPVIGNGDVTDAVSAAKM
;
A
#
# COMPACT_ATOMS: atom_id res chain seq x y z
N MET A 1 20.63 14.21 14.81
CA MET A 1 20.87 12.83 14.39
C MET A 1 20.20 11.88 15.36
N ARG A 2 18.97 11.42 15.10
CA ARG A 2 18.35 10.34 15.87
C ARG A 2 18.70 9.03 15.17
N LYS A 3 19.51 8.20 15.83
CA LYS A 3 19.79 6.83 15.40
C LYS A 3 18.47 6.05 15.47
N THR A 4 17.96 5.60 14.34
CA THR A 4 16.91 4.58 14.28
C THR A 4 17.49 3.31 14.93
N THR A 5 16.97 2.95 16.10
CA THR A 5 17.33 1.70 16.77
C THR A 5 16.69 0.54 15.99
N ASP A 6 17.43 0.00 15.03
CA ASP A 6 17.14 -1.28 14.38
C ASP A 6 17.18 -2.38 15.46
N ARG A 7 16.05 -2.88 15.89
CA ARG A 7 15.97 -4.08 16.72
C ARG A 7 16.10 -5.29 15.79
N ALA A 8 17.12 -6.09 15.99
CA ALA A 8 17.20 -7.42 15.40
C ALA A 8 16.32 -8.41 16.20
N ASP A 9 15.71 -9.38 15.51
CA ASP A 9 15.06 -10.51 16.15
C ASP A 9 16.07 -11.41 16.88
N SER A 10 15.60 -12.43 17.61
CA SER A 10 16.44 -13.42 18.31
C SER A 10 17.41 -14.19 17.39
N ARG A 11 17.26 -14.05 16.06
CA ARG A 11 18.09 -14.67 15.00
C ARG A 11 18.99 -13.66 14.31
N GLY A 12 19.06 -12.39 14.79
CA GLY A 12 19.89 -11.33 14.21
C GLY A 12 19.35 -10.72 12.91
N LYS A 13 18.08 -11.02 12.52
CA LYS A 13 17.44 -10.43 11.33
C LYS A 13 16.81 -9.09 11.68
N ARG A 14 17.00 -8.10 10.81
CA ARG A 14 16.31 -6.80 10.94
C ARG A 14 14.81 -7.00 10.77
N GLN A 15 14.03 -6.63 11.79
CA GLN A 15 12.57 -6.60 11.70
C GLN A 15 12.14 -5.41 10.85
N LEU A 16 11.21 -5.63 9.91
CA LEU A 16 10.60 -4.55 9.15
C LEU A 16 9.68 -3.74 10.08
N LYS A 17 9.90 -2.43 10.13
CA LYS A 17 9.08 -1.49 10.88
C LYS A 17 8.44 -0.49 9.94
N ILE A 18 7.11 -0.34 10.00
CA ILE A 18 6.33 0.65 9.23
C ILE A 18 5.63 1.58 10.25
N GLY A 19 6.09 2.81 10.36
CA GLY A 19 5.67 3.68 11.46
C GLY A 19 6.03 3.07 12.82
N ASP A 20 5.04 2.78 13.64
CA ASP A 20 5.16 2.08 14.94
C ASP A 20 4.85 0.57 14.85
N VAL A 21 4.34 0.09 13.71
CA VAL A 21 4.02 -1.32 13.49
C VAL A 21 5.28 -2.12 13.18
N ILE A 22 5.56 -3.14 13.99
CA ILE A 22 6.68 -4.07 13.82
C ILE A 22 6.13 -5.37 13.24
N LEU A 23 6.66 -5.80 12.10
CA LEU A 23 6.27 -7.04 11.44
C LEU A 23 7.19 -8.19 11.83
N GLU A 24 6.63 -9.39 11.99
CA GLU A 24 7.40 -10.61 12.31
C GLU A 24 8.39 -10.99 11.21
N ASN A 25 8.04 -10.67 9.97
CA ASN A 25 8.87 -10.88 8.79
C ASN A 25 8.46 -9.87 7.69
N ASN A 26 9.17 -9.90 6.56
CA ASN A 26 8.97 -8.98 5.44
C ASN A 26 8.14 -9.57 4.27
N VAL A 27 7.45 -10.68 4.49
CA VAL A 27 6.53 -11.25 3.50
C VAL A 27 5.15 -10.63 3.69
N ILE A 28 4.67 -9.92 2.68
CA ILE A 28 3.45 -9.13 2.74
C ILE A 28 2.49 -9.60 1.65
N LEU A 29 1.24 -9.95 2.02
CA LEU A 29 0.19 -10.21 1.05
C LEU A 29 -0.24 -8.90 0.39
N ALA A 30 -0.09 -8.80 -0.93
CA ALA A 30 -0.55 -7.64 -1.67
C ALA A 30 -2.08 -7.59 -1.80
N PRO A 31 -2.71 -6.40 -1.81
CA PRO A 31 -4.16 -6.27 -1.99
C PRO A 31 -4.58 -6.67 -3.41
N MET A 32 -5.63 -7.47 -3.54
CA MET A 32 -6.20 -7.88 -4.82
C MET A 32 -7.72 -8.01 -4.71
N ALA A 33 -8.45 -7.11 -5.38
CA ALA A 33 -9.90 -7.12 -5.40
C ALA A 33 -10.48 -8.45 -5.93
N GLY A 34 -11.43 -9.02 -5.22
CA GLY A 34 -12.02 -10.33 -5.51
C GLY A 34 -11.15 -11.53 -5.14
N VAL A 35 -10.02 -11.32 -4.44
CA VAL A 35 -9.09 -12.38 -4.04
C VAL A 35 -8.73 -12.30 -2.56
N THR A 36 -8.32 -11.11 -2.08
CA THR A 36 -7.85 -10.96 -0.69
C THR A 36 -9.00 -10.67 0.28
N ASP A 37 -10.05 -11.49 0.18
CA ASP A 37 -11.15 -11.53 1.14
C ASP A 37 -10.70 -12.09 2.51
N LEU A 38 -11.56 -12.00 3.51
CA LEU A 38 -11.21 -12.41 4.86
C LEU A 38 -10.75 -13.88 4.95
N PRO A 39 -11.44 -14.88 4.37
CA PRO A 39 -10.97 -16.26 4.41
C PRO A 39 -9.59 -16.46 3.80
N PHE A 40 -9.32 -15.83 2.65
CA PHE A 40 -8.02 -15.94 1.99
C PHE A 40 -6.91 -15.30 2.82
N ARG A 41 -7.18 -14.14 3.44
CA ARG A 41 -6.21 -13.48 4.34
C ARG A 41 -5.85 -14.35 5.53
N VAL A 42 -6.84 -14.98 6.19
CA VAL A 42 -6.58 -15.90 7.32
C VAL A 42 -5.68 -17.05 6.89
N ILE A 43 -5.95 -17.70 5.75
CA ILE A 43 -5.09 -18.75 5.20
C ILE A 43 -3.65 -18.24 4.96
N CYS A 44 -3.50 -17.04 4.38
CA CYS A 44 -2.18 -16.45 4.18
C CYS A 44 -1.45 -16.16 5.51
N LYS A 45 -2.17 -15.77 6.56
CA LYS A 45 -1.60 -15.59 7.90
C LYS A 45 -1.11 -16.90 8.47
N GLU A 46 -1.90 -17.99 8.36
CA GLU A 46 -1.49 -19.34 8.77
C GLU A 46 -0.23 -19.82 8.04
N GLN A 47 -0.04 -19.40 6.78
CA GLN A 47 1.19 -19.66 6.01
C GLN A 47 2.35 -18.75 6.35
N GLY A 48 2.19 -17.84 7.33
CA GLY A 48 3.26 -17.01 7.89
C GLY A 48 3.43 -15.64 7.25
N ALA A 49 2.44 -15.10 6.55
CA ALA A 49 2.53 -13.70 6.08
C ALA A 49 2.66 -12.72 7.25
N GLY A 50 3.64 -11.83 7.19
CA GLY A 50 3.93 -10.84 8.23
C GLY A 50 2.93 -9.67 8.27
N LEU A 51 2.35 -9.32 7.12
CA LEU A 51 1.28 -8.32 6.97
C LEU A 51 0.32 -8.76 5.89
N LEU A 52 -0.97 -8.59 6.15
CA LEU A 52 -2.02 -8.87 5.18
C LEU A 52 -2.64 -7.56 4.70
N CYS A 53 -2.83 -7.41 3.37
CA CYS A 53 -3.54 -6.26 2.83
C CYS A 53 -4.95 -6.67 2.39
N MET A 54 -5.94 -5.91 2.85
CA MET A 54 -7.34 -6.10 2.47
C MET A 54 -7.58 -5.67 1.03
N GLU A 55 -8.73 -6.04 0.48
CA GLU A 55 -9.22 -5.48 -0.76
C GLU A 55 -9.37 -3.95 -0.64
N MET A 56 -9.25 -3.26 -1.76
CA MET A 56 -9.41 -1.80 -1.77
C MET A 56 -10.86 -1.39 -1.57
N VAL A 57 -11.07 -0.40 -0.72
CA VAL A 57 -12.38 0.16 -0.35
C VAL A 57 -12.50 1.58 -0.88
N SER A 58 -13.65 1.91 -1.49
CA SER A 58 -13.91 3.26 -1.99
C SER A 58 -14.11 4.25 -0.85
N ALA A 59 -13.33 5.33 -0.81
CA ALA A 59 -13.51 6.40 0.16
C ALA A 59 -14.89 7.04 0.05
N LYS A 60 -15.42 7.23 -1.16
CA LYS A 60 -16.79 7.68 -1.38
C LYS A 60 -17.82 6.73 -0.78
N ALA A 61 -17.64 5.42 -0.95
CA ALA A 61 -18.57 4.44 -0.39
C ALA A 61 -18.55 4.44 1.15
N VAL A 62 -17.38 4.65 1.77
CA VAL A 62 -17.27 4.85 3.22
C VAL A 62 -17.94 6.14 3.66
N HIS A 63 -17.64 7.25 3.00
CA HIS A 63 -18.24 8.57 3.30
C HIS A 63 -19.77 8.52 3.24
N PHE A 64 -20.36 7.86 2.23
CA PHE A 64 -21.81 7.70 2.09
C PHE A 64 -22.37 6.49 2.84
N GLN A 65 -21.62 5.85 3.72
CA GLN A 65 -22.04 4.73 4.58
C GLN A 65 -22.71 3.58 3.81
N ASN A 66 -22.14 3.18 2.69
CA ASN A 66 -22.64 2.08 1.88
C ASN A 66 -22.53 0.75 2.64
N LYS A 67 -23.65 0.07 2.88
CA LYS A 67 -23.71 -1.17 3.66
C LYS A 67 -22.83 -2.30 3.12
N ASN A 68 -22.68 -2.41 1.79
CA ASN A 68 -21.82 -3.44 1.19
C ASN A 68 -20.33 -3.21 1.48
N THR A 69 -19.97 -1.96 1.77
CA THR A 69 -18.59 -1.58 2.10
C THR A 69 -18.19 -2.07 3.49
N GLU A 70 -19.14 -2.18 4.42
CA GLU A 70 -18.91 -2.68 5.78
C GLU A 70 -18.37 -4.11 5.78
N ALA A 71 -18.96 -5.00 4.99
CA ALA A 71 -18.52 -6.38 4.87
C ALA A 71 -17.08 -6.51 4.32
N LEU A 72 -16.67 -5.60 3.42
CA LEU A 72 -15.30 -5.58 2.89
C LEU A 72 -14.25 -5.16 3.94
N MET A 73 -14.68 -4.47 4.99
CA MET A 73 -13.82 -3.96 6.06
C MET A 73 -13.85 -4.87 7.32
N GLU A 74 -14.41 -6.06 7.22
CA GLU A 74 -14.39 -7.03 8.31
C GLU A 74 -12.97 -7.53 8.57
N ILE A 75 -12.58 -7.57 9.84
CA ILE A 75 -11.24 -7.96 10.30
C ILE A 75 -11.40 -9.02 11.39
N HIS A 76 -10.73 -10.16 11.19
CA HIS A 76 -10.66 -11.21 12.20
C HIS A 76 -9.41 -11.05 13.08
N PRO A 77 -9.48 -11.27 14.41
CA PRO A 77 -8.32 -11.12 15.27
C PRO A 77 -7.09 -11.95 14.86
N GLU A 78 -7.29 -13.12 14.29
CA GLU A 78 -6.20 -14.02 13.86
C GLU A 78 -5.42 -13.51 12.64
N GLU A 79 -5.96 -12.59 11.84
CA GLU A 79 -5.26 -12.05 10.67
C GLU A 79 -4.30 -10.87 10.99
N MET A 80 -4.24 -10.45 12.24
CA MET A 80 -3.41 -9.28 12.61
C MET A 80 -1.89 -9.55 12.47
N PRO A 81 -1.10 -8.53 12.04
CA PRO A 81 -1.50 -7.21 11.62
C PRO A 81 -2.09 -7.18 10.21
N VAL A 82 -3.09 -6.34 9.99
CA VAL A 82 -3.75 -6.17 8.69
C VAL A 82 -3.71 -4.70 8.26
N SER A 83 -3.55 -4.46 6.96
CA SER A 83 -3.62 -3.14 6.33
C SER A 83 -4.96 -2.99 5.61
N LEU A 84 -5.71 -1.92 5.92
CA LEU A 84 -6.92 -1.53 5.21
C LEU A 84 -6.54 -0.59 4.08
N GLN A 85 -7.01 -0.86 2.85
CA GLN A 85 -6.66 -0.04 1.69
C GLN A 85 -7.85 0.80 1.22
N LEU A 86 -7.69 2.14 1.17
CA LEU A 86 -8.64 3.07 0.58
C LEU A 86 -8.23 3.48 -0.84
N PHE A 87 -9.23 3.76 -1.69
CA PHE A 87 -9.01 4.45 -2.96
C PHE A 87 -10.03 5.58 -3.17
N GLY A 88 -9.59 6.63 -3.87
CA GLY A 88 -10.37 7.82 -4.18
C GLY A 88 -9.46 8.86 -4.83
N SER A 89 -10.05 9.98 -5.29
CA SER A 89 -9.33 11.08 -5.96
C SER A 89 -9.57 12.45 -5.34
N GLU A 90 -10.36 12.54 -4.28
CA GLU A 90 -10.72 13.80 -3.62
C GLU A 90 -10.10 13.82 -2.21
N PRO A 91 -9.11 14.71 -1.95
CA PRO A 91 -8.36 14.72 -0.67
C PRO A 91 -9.27 14.82 0.56
N ASP A 92 -10.29 15.67 0.53
CA ASP A 92 -11.20 15.87 1.66
C ASP A 92 -12.03 14.61 1.94
N ILE A 93 -12.61 13.99 0.89
CA ILE A 93 -13.38 12.74 1.02
C ILE A 93 -12.48 11.60 1.52
N MET A 94 -11.23 11.53 1.03
CA MET A 94 -10.25 10.54 1.49
C MET A 94 -9.91 10.73 2.98
N ALA A 95 -9.73 11.97 3.43
CA ALA A 95 -9.46 12.28 4.83
C ALA A 95 -10.67 11.98 5.74
N GLU A 96 -11.87 12.37 5.33
CA GLU A 96 -13.11 12.08 6.07
C GLU A 96 -13.37 10.57 6.19
N ALA A 97 -13.20 9.84 5.08
CA ALA A 97 -13.32 8.38 5.08
C ALA A 97 -12.28 7.73 6.00
N ALA A 98 -11.01 8.19 5.94
CA ALA A 98 -9.95 7.71 6.82
C ALA A 98 -10.26 7.97 8.30
N ALA A 99 -10.74 9.17 8.65
CA ALA A 99 -11.14 9.51 10.02
C ALA A 99 -12.32 8.65 10.49
N HIS A 100 -13.31 8.41 9.63
CA HIS A 100 -14.49 7.60 9.96
C HIS A 100 -14.15 6.15 10.32
N ILE A 101 -13.13 5.58 9.67
CA ILE A 101 -12.70 4.19 9.92
C ILE A 101 -11.52 4.08 10.89
N ALA A 102 -11.00 5.19 11.42
CA ALA A 102 -9.76 5.22 12.21
C ALA A 102 -9.78 4.32 13.46
N ASP A 103 -10.95 4.13 14.07
CA ASP A 103 -11.11 3.31 15.28
C ASP A 103 -11.21 1.80 15.00
N ARG A 104 -11.30 1.38 13.74
CA ARG A 104 -11.29 -0.04 13.37
C ARG A 104 -9.95 -0.70 13.70
N PRO A 105 -9.90 -2.03 13.93
CA PRO A 105 -8.70 -2.73 14.43
C PRO A 105 -7.62 -2.98 13.37
N PHE A 106 -7.58 -2.28 12.22
CA PHE A 106 -6.46 -2.39 11.29
C PHE A 106 -5.20 -1.73 11.86
N ALA A 107 -4.02 -2.24 11.47
CA ALA A 107 -2.73 -1.73 11.93
C ALA A 107 -2.19 -0.58 11.06
N ILE A 108 -2.45 -0.61 9.75
CA ILE A 108 -1.93 0.32 8.75
C ILE A 108 -3.07 0.76 7.83
N LEU A 109 -3.13 2.03 7.48
CA LEU A 109 -4.01 2.54 6.42
C LEU A 109 -3.21 2.70 5.14
N ASP A 110 -3.61 2.01 4.08
CA ASP A 110 -2.93 2.06 2.78
C ASP A 110 -3.75 2.85 1.76
N ILE A 111 -3.07 3.60 0.89
CA ILE A 111 -3.69 4.36 -0.19
C ILE A 111 -3.38 3.68 -1.52
N ASN A 112 -4.43 3.31 -2.27
CA ASN A 112 -4.26 2.74 -3.60
C ASN A 112 -4.00 3.82 -4.65
N MET A 113 -2.81 3.79 -5.23
CA MET A 113 -2.42 4.59 -6.39
C MET A 113 -1.87 3.70 -7.53
N GLY A 114 -2.30 2.43 -7.57
CA GLY A 114 -1.77 1.46 -8.53
C GLY A 114 -2.82 0.61 -9.26
N CYS A 115 -4.11 0.68 -8.89
CA CYS A 115 -5.16 -0.12 -9.53
C CYS A 115 -5.25 0.22 -11.03
N PRO A 116 -5.09 -0.79 -11.94
CA PRO A 116 -5.07 -0.53 -13.37
C PRO A 116 -6.47 -0.60 -14.01
N VAL A 117 -7.49 -1.04 -13.27
CA VAL A 117 -8.84 -1.33 -13.79
C VAL A 117 -9.47 -0.07 -14.39
N PRO A 118 -10.02 -0.12 -15.63
CA PRO A 118 -10.60 1.05 -16.29
C PRO A 118 -11.66 1.77 -15.46
N LYS A 119 -12.53 1.03 -14.76
CA LYS A 119 -13.59 1.59 -13.90
C LYS A 119 -13.01 2.50 -12.79
N VAL A 120 -11.81 2.22 -12.30
CA VAL A 120 -11.11 3.03 -11.30
C VAL A 120 -10.32 4.16 -11.96
N ALA A 121 -9.47 3.82 -12.95
CA ALA A 121 -8.60 4.79 -13.60
C ALA A 121 -9.36 5.88 -14.38
N ASN A 122 -10.51 5.56 -15.00
CA ASN A 122 -11.33 6.54 -15.70
C ASN A 122 -11.98 7.57 -14.75
N ASN A 123 -12.11 7.22 -13.47
CA ASN A 123 -12.57 8.14 -12.41
C ASN A 123 -11.42 8.95 -11.78
N ARG A 124 -10.23 8.96 -12.41
CA ARG A 124 -9.01 9.62 -11.91
C ARG A 124 -8.49 9.05 -10.59
N GLU A 125 -8.86 7.80 -10.27
CA GLU A 125 -8.48 7.08 -9.06
C GLU A 125 -7.43 5.99 -9.36
N GLY A 126 -6.87 5.39 -8.33
CA GLY A 126 -5.89 4.33 -8.48
C GLY A 126 -4.66 4.79 -9.27
N SER A 127 -4.27 4.03 -10.31
CA SER A 127 -3.08 4.34 -11.12
C SER A 127 -3.14 5.68 -11.87
N ALA A 128 -4.34 6.23 -12.09
CA ALA A 128 -4.48 7.54 -12.74
C ALA A 128 -3.91 8.68 -11.88
N LEU A 129 -3.82 8.51 -10.56
CA LEU A 129 -3.20 9.49 -9.65
C LEU A 129 -1.70 9.68 -9.95
N MET A 130 -1.03 8.68 -10.49
CA MET A 130 0.38 8.81 -10.90
C MET A 130 0.60 9.85 -12.02
N LYS A 131 -0.45 10.19 -12.78
CA LYS A 131 -0.41 11.27 -13.79
C LYS A 131 -0.53 12.66 -13.19
N ASN A 132 -0.85 12.77 -11.91
CA ASN A 132 -0.98 14.04 -11.19
C ASN A 132 -0.27 13.97 -9.83
N PRO A 133 1.07 14.13 -9.82
CA PRO A 133 1.88 14.06 -8.59
C PRO A 133 1.42 15.03 -7.49
N ALA A 134 0.98 16.24 -7.86
CA ALA A 134 0.48 17.22 -6.91
C ALA A 134 -0.78 16.73 -6.18
N LEU A 135 -1.74 16.14 -6.92
CA LEU A 135 -2.96 15.57 -6.33
C LEU A 135 -2.62 14.34 -5.46
N ALA A 136 -1.69 13.49 -5.91
CA ALA A 136 -1.22 12.36 -5.12
C ALA A 136 -0.66 12.82 -3.77
N GLY A 137 0.20 13.85 -3.76
CA GLY A 137 0.73 14.47 -2.54
C GLY A 137 -0.38 15.02 -1.63
N ALA A 138 -1.33 15.76 -2.19
CA ALA A 138 -2.44 16.33 -1.42
C ALA A 138 -3.31 15.24 -0.75
N ILE A 139 -3.60 14.13 -1.45
CA ILE A 139 -4.33 13.00 -0.88
C ILE A 139 -3.55 12.37 0.27
N ILE A 140 -2.25 12.09 0.07
CA ILE A 140 -1.41 11.47 1.09
C ILE A 140 -1.35 12.36 2.35
N GLN A 141 -1.13 13.65 2.17
CA GLN A 141 -1.09 14.62 3.27
C GLN A 141 -2.41 14.65 4.04
N ALA A 142 -3.53 14.78 3.33
CA ALA A 142 -4.85 14.85 3.94
C ALA A 142 -5.16 13.59 4.76
N VAL A 143 -4.90 12.40 4.22
CA VAL A 143 -5.10 11.12 4.91
C VAL A 143 -4.15 10.96 6.09
N SER A 144 -2.86 11.31 5.93
CA SER A 144 -1.85 11.19 7.00
C SER A 144 -2.15 12.11 8.19
N HIS A 145 -2.79 13.26 7.96
CA HIS A 145 -3.23 14.14 9.04
C HIS A 145 -4.54 13.69 9.70
N ALA A 146 -5.37 12.94 9.00
CA ALA A 146 -6.68 12.50 9.50
C ALA A 146 -6.60 11.31 10.47
N VAL A 147 -5.51 10.53 10.46
CA VAL A 147 -5.37 9.34 11.30
C VAL A 147 -4.06 9.33 12.07
N LYS A 148 -4.06 8.63 13.23
CA LYS A 148 -2.82 8.42 14.01
C LYS A 148 -2.04 7.18 13.58
N LYS A 149 -2.70 6.26 12.86
CA LYS A 149 -2.09 5.03 12.37
C LYS A 149 -1.11 5.32 11.23
N PRO A 150 -0.07 4.50 11.02
CA PRO A 150 0.81 4.64 9.87
C PRO A 150 0.03 4.61 8.56
N VAL A 151 0.31 5.55 7.67
CA VAL A 151 -0.25 5.60 6.32
C VAL A 151 0.80 5.11 5.33
N THR A 152 0.43 4.20 4.43
CA THR A 152 1.28 3.71 3.34
C THR A 152 0.65 3.99 1.99
N VAL A 153 1.43 3.89 0.93
CA VAL A 153 0.95 4.13 -0.43
C VAL A 153 1.38 2.98 -1.32
N LYS A 154 0.45 2.43 -2.12
CA LYS A 154 0.79 1.41 -3.12
C LYS A 154 0.69 2.00 -4.52
N ILE A 155 1.83 1.99 -5.24
CA ILE A 155 2.00 2.57 -6.58
C ILE A 155 2.43 1.52 -7.62
N ARG A 156 2.43 1.93 -8.88
CA ARG A 156 3.10 1.24 -9.99
C ARG A 156 4.37 1.98 -10.40
N LYS A 157 5.15 1.44 -11.36
CA LYS A 157 6.34 2.14 -11.87
C LYS A 157 5.99 3.42 -12.66
N GLY A 158 4.77 3.49 -13.19
CA GLY A 158 4.23 4.60 -13.96
C GLY A 158 2.86 4.27 -14.52
N PHE A 159 2.24 5.21 -15.24
CA PHE A 159 0.98 4.96 -15.94
C PHE A 159 1.22 4.17 -17.23
N ASP A 160 2.18 4.60 -18.02
CA ASP A 160 2.66 3.97 -19.27
C ASP A 160 4.19 4.08 -19.35
N ASP A 161 4.79 3.55 -20.41
CA ASP A 161 6.24 3.53 -20.56
C ASP A 161 6.84 4.93 -20.85
N ASN A 162 6.02 5.90 -21.27
CA ASN A 162 6.45 7.30 -21.48
C ASN A 162 6.32 8.14 -20.19
N SER A 163 5.67 7.61 -19.16
CA SER A 163 5.38 8.30 -17.89
C SER A 163 5.80 7.49 -16.67
N VAL A 164 7.01 6.91 -16.71
CA VAL A 164 7.61 6.20 -15.57
C VAL A 164 8.05 7.22 -14.53
N ASN A 165 7.38 7.25 -13.37
CA ASN A 165 7.61 8.27 -12.34
C ASN A 165 7.53 7.75 -10.89
N ALA A 166 7.72 6.45 -10.68
CA ALA A 166 7.64 5.84 -9.34
C ALA A 166 8.58 6.53 -8.32
N VAL A 167 9.78 6.94 -8.74
CA VAL A 167 10.76 7.64 -7.87
C VAL A 167 10.21 8.99 -7.41
N GLU A 168 9.62 9.77 -8.32
CA GLU A 168 9.00 11.06 -8.00
C GLU A 168 7.83 10.88 -7.02
N ILE A 169 6.91 9.97 -7.32
CA ILE A 169 5.74 9.70 -6.46
C ILE A 169 6.17 9.20 -5.08
N ALA A 170 7.22 8.38 -4.99
CA ALA A 170 7.71 7.88 -3.71
C ALA A 170 8.32 9.00 -2.85
N ARG A 171 9.04 9.96 -3.43
CA ARG A 171 9.52 11.15 -2.72
C ARG A 171 8.36 12.01 -2.22
N ILE A 172 7.38 12.27 -3.08
CA ILE A 172 6.17 13.00 -2.70
C ILE A 172 5.44 12.26 -1.56
N ALA A 173 5.35 10.93 -1.61
CA ALA A 173 4.74 10.16 -0.55
C ALA A 173 5.47 10.34 0.80
N GLU A 174 6.81 10.24 0.81
CA GLU A 174 7.61 10.48 2.01
C GLU A 174 7.44 11.90 2.55
N GLU A 175 7.51 12.91 1.69
CA GLU A 175 7.38 14.34 2.04
C GLU A 175 5.99 14.68 2.62
N ASN A 176 4.95 13.94 2.22
CA ASN A 176 3.56 14.14 2.67
C ASN A 176 3.12 13.16 3.76
N GLY A 177 4.07 12.47 4.41
CA GLY A 177 3.80 11.74 5.66
C GLY A 177 3.54 10.24 5.49
N ALA A 178 3.78 9.66 4.32
CA ALA A 178 3.71 8.20 4.19
C ALA A 178 4.80 7.52 5.03
N ALA A 179 4.43 6.45 5.73
CA ALA A 179 5.33 5.64 6.54
C ALA A 179 6.04 4.52 5.75
N ALA A 180 5.54 4.15 4.58
CA ALA A 180 6.16 3.24 3.63
C ALA A 180 5.53 3.39 2.23
N VAL A 181 6.23 2.90 1.20
CA VAL A 181 5.70 2.82 -0.17
C VAL A 181 5.86 1.41 -0.72
N ALA A 182 4.78 0.86 -1.30
CA ALA A 182 4.81 -0.40 -2.02
C ALA A 182 4.81 -0.15 -3.54
N VAL A 183 5.79 -0.71 -4.25
CA VAL A 183 6.01 -0.45 -5.67
C VAL A 183 5.82 -1.71 -6.49
N HIS A 184 4.81 -1.73 -7.36
CA HIS A 184 4.70 -2.76 -8.39
C HIS A 184 5.54 -2.34 -9.61
N GLY A 185 6.51 -3.16 -9.98
CA GLY A 185 7.47 -2.90 -11.06
C GLY A 185 6.89 -2.96 -12.48
N ARG A 186 5.58 -2.77 -12.65
CA ARG A 186 4.90 -2.67 -13.96
C ARG A 186 4.15 -1.36 -14.09
N THR A 187 3.99 -0.86 -15.31
CA THR A 187 3.09 0.26 -15.60
C THR A 187 1.62 -0.16 -15.49
N ARG A 188 0.72 0.83 -15.45
CA ARG A 188 -0.73 0.56 -15.53
C ARG A 188 -1.09 -0.17 -16.83
N GLU A 189 -0.49 0.23 -17.96
CA GLU A 189 -0.80 -0.37 -19.27
C GLU A 189 -0.31 -1.81 -19.40
N GLN A 190 0.81 -2.15 -18.76
CA GLN A 190 1.29 -3.54 -18.71
C GLN A 190 0.33 -4.47 -17.97
N TYR A 191 -0.46 -3.97 -17.04
CA TYR A 191 -1.32 -4.82 -16.19
C TYR A 191 -0.51 -5.90 -15.45
N TYR A 192 -0.45 -7.11 -16.02
CA TYR A 192 0.33 -8.27 -15.56
C TYR A 192 1.23 -8.83 -16.69
N SER A 193 1.25 -8.21 -17.87
CA SER A 193 2.07 -8.67 -18.99
C SER A 193 3.56 -8.36 -18.80
N GLY A 194 4.41 -9.09 -19.50
CA GLY A 194 5.85 -8.95 -19.41
C GLY A 194 6.42 -9.29 -18.03
N ARG A 195 7.53 -8.67 -17.66
CA ARG A 195 8.19 -8.86 -16.35
C ARG A 195 8.09 -7.58 -15.52
N ALA A 196 8.01 -7.73 -14.19
CA ALA A 196 8.15 -6.61 -13.27
C ALA A 196 9.59 -6.08 -13.31
N ASP A 197 9.73 -4.79 -13.44
CA ASP A 197 11.00 -4.08 -13.42
C ASP A 197 11.45 -3.90 -11.95
N TRP A 198 12.37 -4.75 -11.51
CA TRP A 198 12.89 -4.66 -10.14
C TRP A 198 13.95 -3.56 -9.99
N ASP A 199 14.51 -3.06 -11.11
CA ASP A 199 15.46 -1.97 -11.05
C ASP A 199 14.79 -0.65 -10.61
N ILE A 200 13.56 -0.39 -11.08
CA ILE A 200 12.80 0.78 -10.60
C ILE A 200 12.50 0.69 -9.09
N ILE A 201 12.29 -0.53 -8.54
CA ILE A 201 12.08 -0.72 -7.11
C ILE A 201 13.38 -0.35 -6.35
N ARG A 202 14.55 -0.77 -6.86
CA ARG A 202 15.85 -0.38 -6.33
C ARG A 202 16.06 1.14 -6.37
N GLN A 203 15.75 1.78 -7.51
CA GLN A 203 15.85 3.25 -7.67
C GLN A 203 14.95 3.98 -6.66
N VAL A 204 13.73 3.50 -6.43
CA VAL A 204 12.84 4.05 -5.40
C VAL A 204 13.49 3.89 -4.02
N LYS A 205 14.03 2.69 -3.69
CA LYS A 205 14.69 2.44 -2.41
C LYS A 205 15.88 3.35 -2.15
N GLU A 206 16.65 3.68 -3.17
CA GLU A 206 17.76 4.61 -3.08
C GLU A 206 17.33 6.07 -2.92
N ALA A 207 16.11 6.41 -3.36
CA ALA A 207 15.61 7.78 -3.40
C ALA A 207 14.87 8.21 -2.13
N VAL A 208 14.39 7.28 -1.28
CA VAL A 208 13.62 7.55 -0.06
C VAL A 208 14.21 6.87 1.16
N ARG A 209 13.89 7.38 2.35
CA ARG A 209 14.32 6.84 3.65
C ARG A 209 13.31 5.88 4.25
N ILE A 210 12.04 6.05 3.92
CA ILE A 210 10.96 5.16 4.38
C ILE A 210 11.14 3.75 3.81
N PRO A 211 10.58 2.72 4.44
CA PRO A 211 10.55 1.37 3.89
C PRO A 211 9.96 1.32 2.50
N VAL A 212 10.59 0.54 1.61
CA VAL A 212 10.07 0.24 0.28
C VAL A 212 9.74 -1.24 0.21
N ILE A 213 8.52 -1.54 -0.22
CA ILE A 213 7.97 -2.89 -0.37
C ILE A 213 7.97 -3.23 -1.86
N GLY A 214 8.82 -4.17 -2.27
CA GLY A 214 8.86 -4.65 -3.66
C GLY A 214 7.64 -5.52 -3.98
N ASN A 215 7.08 -5.37 -5.18
CA ASN A 215 5.94 -6.14 -5.66
C ASN A 215 6.06 -6.47 -7.15
N GLY A 216 5.62 -7.67 -7.49
CA GLY A 216 5.59 -8.21 -8.86
C GLY A 216 6.61 -9.32 -9.08
N ASP A 217 6.12 -10.46 -9.61
CA ASP A 217 6.90 -11.64 -9.99
C ASP A 217 7.69 -12.31 -8.84
N VAL A 218 7.22 -12.15 -7.61
CA VAL A 218 7.66 -12.94 -6.45
C VAL A 218 6.82 -14.21 -6.43
N THR A 219 7.35 -15.33 -6.90
CA THR A 219 6.63 -16.59 -7.11
C THR A 219 7.17 -17.74 -6.25
N ASP A 220 8.36 -17.55 -5.65
CA ASP A 220 9.04 -18.54 -4.83
C ASP A 220 10.04 -17.88 -3.86
N ALA A 221 10.64 -18.70 -3.01
CA ALA A 221 11.64 -18.22 -2.03
C ALA A 221 12.89 -17.62 -2.69
N VAL A 222 13.27 -18.10 -3.89
CA VAL A 222 14.45 -17.60 -4.60
C VAL A 222 14.19 -16.20 -5.16
N SER A 223 13.01 -15.99 -5.77
CA SER A 223 12.60 -14.67 -6.26
C SER A 223 12.38 -13.69 -5.11
N ALA A 224 11.80 -14.14 -3.99
CA ALA A 224 11.65 -13.31 -2.79
C ALA A 224 13.01 -12.85 -2.20
N ALA A 225 14.01 -13.73 -2.21
CA ALA A 225 15.34 -13.39 -1.71
C ALA A 225 16.14 -12.45 -2.65
N LYS A 226 15.77 -12.38 -3.92
CA LYS A 226 16.41 -11.50 -4.91
C LYS A 226 15.79 -10.09 -4.94
N MET A 227 14.53 -9.95 -4.57
CA MET A 227 13.84 -8.67 -4.45
C MET A 227 14.27 -7.93 -3.17
#